data_2d3840adc9c01411c85269b4760750c0
#
_entry.id   2d3840adc9c01411c85269b4760750c0
#
_cell.length_a   1.000
_cell.length_b   1.000
_cell.length_c   1.000
_cell.angle_alpha   90.00
_cell.angle_beta   90.00
_cell.angle_gamma   90.00
#
_symmetry.space_group_name_H-M   'P 1'
#
loop_
_entity.id
_entity.type
_entity.pdbx_description
1 polymer ?
#
loop_
_entity_poly.entity_id
_entity_poly.type
_entity_poly.pdbx_seq_one_letter_code
_entity_poly.pdbx_strand_id
1 'polypeptide(L)'
;MPLFDNRLAQLEDAIEHAQSYQEYREACAAHDELSGADEWKAKDPCRDYDYRLIRKRVQRIKLARGHGDIPALMSILHEGLHGNLGNIANPVLEHQSKLGTKTLIQDFIEQVVGALDQIYAADEKEVDFYEKLSFFDETAHAFGRSCLMLSGGAGLGFFHCGVVKSLSDRDLL
;
A
#
# COMPACT_ATOMS: atom_id res chain seq x y z
N MET A 1 14.75 -10.15 -30.67
CA MET A 1 14.13 -8.84 -30.44
C MET A 1 12.73 -8.72 -31.00
N PRO A 2 12.37 -8.90 -32.28
CA PRO A 2 11.00 -8.62 -32.76
C PRO A 2 9.88 -9.49 -32.13
N LEU A 3 10.16 -10.69 -31.65
CA LEU A 3 9.19 -11.56 -30.98
C LEU A 3 8.84 -11.13 -29.54
N PHE A 4 9.78 -10.47 -28.85
CA PHE A 4 9.62 -9.97 -27.50
C PHE A 4 8.70 -8.73 -27.50
N ASP A 5 8.96 -7.80 -28.41
CA ASP A 5 8.17 -6.58 -28.60
C ASP A 5 6.70 -6.91 -28.94
N ASN A 6 6.47 -7.94 -29.74
CA ASN A 6 5.13 -8.38 -30.11
C ASN A 6 4.35 -8.95 -28.92
N ARG A 7 5.03 -9.65 -27.99
CA ARG A 7 4.38 -10.26 -26.83
C ARG A 7 4.02 -9.23 -25.77
N LEU A 8 4.85 -8.23 -25.53
CA LEU A 8 4.54 -7.10 -24.66
C LEU A 8 3.34 -6.31 -25.19
N ALA A 9 3.32 -5.99 -26.47
CA ALA A 9 2.20 -5.29 -27.11
C ALA A 9 0.88 -6.09 -27.01
N GLN A 10 0.92 -7.42 -27.12
CA GLN A 10 -0.25 -8.28 -26.91
C GLN A 10 -0.75 -8.24 -25.47
N LEU A 11 0.15 -8.18 -24.48
CA LEU A 11 -0.22 -8.07 -23.07
C LEU A 11 -0.78 -6.67 -22.73
N GLU A 12 -0.25 -5.62 -23.34
CA GLU A 12 -0.83 -4.28 -23.20
C GLU A 12 -2.26 -4.20 -23.78
N ASP A 13 -2.49 -4.81 -24.94
CA ASP A 13 -3.83 -4.92 -25.51
C ASP A 13 -4.78 -5.74 -24.60
N ALA A 14 -4.31 -6.84 -24.04
CA ALA A 14 -5.08 -7.64 -23.10
C ALA A 14 -5.40 -6.88 -21.79
N ILE A 15 -4.51 -6.01 -21.29
CA ILE A 15 -4.74 -5.15 -20.15
C ILE A 15 -5.85 -4.12 -20.48
N GLU A 16 -5.78 -3.51 -21.65
CA GLU A 16 -6.74 -2.47 -22.06
C GLU A 16 -8.15 -3.05 -22.30
N HIS A 17 -8.24 -4.28 -22.81
CA HIS A 17 -9.51 -4.91 -23.17
C HIS A 17 -10.03 -5.94 -22.15
N ALA A 18 -9.42 -6.04 -20.98
CA ALA A 18 -9.84 -6.97 -19.93
C ALA A 18 -11.30 -6.75 -19.51
N GLN A 19 -12.10 -7.83 -19.51
CA GLN A 19 -13.53 -7.78 -19.19
C GLN A 19 -13.79 -8.02 -17.69
N SER A 20 -12.79 -8.46 -16.95
CA SER A 20 -12.87 -8.70 -15.51
C SER A 20 -11.59 -8.23 -14.79
N TYR A 21 -11.72 -7.96 -13.49
CA TYR A 21 -10.56 -7.64 -12.65
C TYR A 21 -9.54 -8.78 -12.62
N GLN A 22 -9.99 -10.02 -12.70
CA GLN A 22 -9.11 -11.18 -12.72
C GLN A 22 -8.27 -11.22 -14.00
N GLU A 23 -8.89 -11.05 -15.17
CA GLU A 23 -8.18 -10.97 -16.46
C GLU A 23 -7.19 -9.82 -16.49
N TYR A 24 -7.60 -8.65 -16.00
CA TYR A 24 -6.72 -7.48 -15.87
C TYR A 24 -5.48 -7.81 -15.05
N ARG A 25 -5.65 -8.41 -13.86
CA ARG A 25 -4.54 -8.77 -12.97
C ARG A 25 -3.59 -9.79 -13.61
N GLU A 26 -4.13 -10.81 -14.26
CA GLU A 26 -3.34 -11.85 -14.93
C GLU A 26 -2.50 -11.27 -16.08
N ALA A 27 -3.09 -10.42 -16.90
CA ALA A 27 -2.39 -9.74 -17.99
C ALA A 27 -1.30 -8.79 -17.45
N CYS A 28 -1.57 -8.02 -16.38
CA CYS A 28 -0.60 -7.17 -15.72
C CYS A 28 0.57 -7.98 -15.12
N ALA A 29 0.29 -9.10 -14.45
CA ALA A 29 1.31 -9.96 -13.88
C ALA A 29 2.23 -10.55 -14.95
N ALA A 30 1.66 -11.05 -16.05
CA ALA A 30 2.42 -11.56 -17.19
C ALA A 30 3.27 -10.47 -17.86
N HIS A 31 2.75 -9.24 -17.92
CA HIS A 31 3.50 -8.09 -18.43
C HIS A 31 4.70 -7.77 -17.53
N ASP A 32 4.51 -7.71 -16.20
CA ASP A 32 5.56 -7.39 -15.23
C ASP A 32 6.66 -8.45 -15.23
N GLU A 33 6.30 -9.73 -15.33
CA GLU A 33 7.25 -10.83 -15.48
C GLU A 33 8.09 -10.67 -16.77
N LEU A 34 7.42 -10.46 -17.89
CA LEU A 34 8.08 -10.36 -19.19
C LEU A 34 8.93 -9.10 -19.33
N SER A 35 8.48 -7.96 -18.82
CA SER A 35 9.21 -6.68 -18.89
C SER A 35 10.38 -6.60 -17.93
N GLY A 36 10.52 -7.51 -16.97
CA GLY A 36 11.53 -7.47 -15.91
C GLY A 36 11.12 -6.57 -14.73
N ALA A 37 9.88 -6.09 -14.68
CA ALA A 37 9.38 -5.28 -13.58
C ALA A 37 9.40 -6.05 -12.25
N ASP A 38 9.20 -7.38 -12.27
CA ASP A 38 9.29 -8.22 -11.06
C ASP A 38 10.71 -8.25 -10.49
N GLU A 39 11.74 -8.27 -11.33
CA GLU A 39 13.11 -8.15 -10.87
C GLU A 39 13.38 -6.77 -10.26
N TRP A 40 12.83 -5.72 -10.86
CA TRP A 40 12.93 -4.36 -10.33
C TRP A 40 12.23 -4.26 -8.97
N LYS A 41 11.03 -4.83 -8.80
CA LYS A 41 10.30 -4.86 -7.52
C LYS A 41 11.11 -5.55 -6.42
N ALA A 42 11.76 -6.66 -6.72
CA ALA A 42 12.55 -7.44 -5.77
C ALA A 42 13.87 -6.79 -5.34
N LYS A 43 14.43 -5.86 -6.15
CA LYS A 43 15.68 -5.18 -5.84
C LYS A 43 15.42 -3.95 -4.96
N ASP A 44 15.81 -3.97 -3.67
CA ASP A 44 15.62 -2.84 -2.76
C ASP A 44 16.36 -1.56 -3.18
N PRO A 45 17.65 -1.59 -3.59
CA PRO A 45 18.37 -0.36 -3.96
C PRO A 45 17.66 0.41 -5.06
N CYS A 46 17.26 1.64 -4.73
CA CYS A 46 16.59 2.58 -5.61
C CYS A 46 16.96 4.01 -5.19
N ARG A 47 16.94 4.95 -6.14
CA ARG A 47 17.18 6.38 -5.85
C ARG A 47 15.92 7.14 -5.52
N ASP A 48 14.76 6.56 -5.84
CA ASP A 48 13.47 7.23 -5.78
C ASP A 48 12.85 7.20 -4.37
N TYR A 49 13.40 6.37 -3.46
CA TYR A 49 13.01 6.32 -2.05
C TYR A 49 14.19 5.87 -1.16
N ASP A 50 14.11 6.16 0.15
CA ASP A 50 15.12 5.72 1.12
C ASP A 50 14.89 4.26 1.56
N TYR A 51 15.33 3.32 0.72
CA TYR A 51 15.19 1.88 1.02
C TYR A 51 15.92 1.45 2.32
N ARG A 52 16.97 2.17 2.75
CA ARG A 52 17.69 1.84 3.97
C ARG A 52 16.87 2.17 5.21
N LEU A 53 16.23 3.32 5.20
CA LEU A 53 15.30 3.72 6.25
C LEU A 53 14.14 2.74 6.34
N ILE A 54 13.49 2.43 5.22
CA ILE A 54 12.33 1.52 5.18
C ILE A 54 12.73 0.12 5.66
N ARG A 55 13.84 -0.44 5.18
CA ARG A 55 14.35 -1.75 5.64
C ARG A 55 14.58 -1.78 7.16
N LYS A 56 15.19 -0.73 7.72
CA LYS A 56 15.41 -0.62 9.15
C LYS A 56 14.09 -0.58 9.93
N ARG A 57 13.08 0.14 9.41
CA ARG A 57 11.74 0.19 10.02
C ARG A 57 11.06 -1.17 9.99
N VAL A 58 11.05 -1.84 8.85
CA VAL A 58 10.51 -3.20 8.69
C VAL A 58 11.15 -4.16 9.72
N GLN A 59 12.47 -4.15 9.85
CA GLN A 59 13.17 -5.01 10.80
C GLN A 59 12.77 -4.73 12.26
N ARG A 60 12.69 -3.46 12.65
CA ARG A 60 12.27 -3.06 14.01
C ARG A 60 10.83 -3.50 14.30
N ILE A 61 9.91 -3.28 13.36
CA ILE A 61 8.51 -3.69 13.52
C ILE A 61 8.40 -5.21 13.61
N LYS A 62 9.04 -5.96 12.70
CA LYS A 62 9.04 -7.44 12.73
C LYS A 62 9.55 -7.99 14.06
N LEU A 63 10.63 -7.41 14.59
CA LEU A 63 11.20 -7.84 15.87
C LEU A 63 10.21 -7.62 17.03
N ALA A 64 9.65 -6.41 17.15
CA ALA A 64 8.70 -6.09 18.20
C ALA A 64 7.40 -6.91 18.08
N ARG A 65 6.88 -7.10 16.85
CA ARG A 65 5.73 -7.98 16.59
C ARG A 65 6.00 -9.43 16.99
N GLY A 66 7.17 -9.94 16.66
CA GLY A 66 7.56 -11.33 17.00
C GLY A 66 7.67 -11.57 18.50
N HIS A 67 7.95 -10.54 19.30
CA HIS A 67 7.97 -10.61 20.77
C HIS A 67 6.64 -10.26 21.43
N GLY A 68 5.65 -9.76 20.68
CA GLY A 68 4.40 -9.24 21.25
C GLY A 68 4.62 -7.99 22.11
N ASP A 69 5.66 -7.20 21.83
CA ASP A 69 6.02 -6.00 22.62
C ASP A 69 5.18 -4.81 22.15
N ILE A 70 3.97 -4.68 22.73
CA ILE A 70 2.99 -3.65 22.35
C ILE A 70 3.52 -2.23 22.62
N PRO A 71 4.13 -1.91 23.78
CA PRO A 71 4.73 -0.59 24.00
C PRO A 71 5.81 -0.24 22.97
N ALA A 72 6.67 -1.19 22.62
CA ALA A 72 7.67 -0.98 21.58
C ALA A 72 7.06 -0.73 20.21
N LEU A 73 5.99 -1.45 19.85
CA LEU A 73 5.26 -1.22 18.59
C LEU A 73 4.66 0.18 18.54
N MET A 74 3.98 0.63 19.58
CA MET A 74 3.44 1.98 19.69
C MET A 74 4.53 3.04 19.51
N SER A 75 5.66 2.89 20.21
CA SER A 75 6.81 3.81 20.09
C SER A 75 7.40 3.84 18.68
N ILE A 76 7.60 2.69 18.05
CA ILE A 76 8.14 2.59 16.69
C ILE A 76 7.23 3.26 15.67
N LEU A 77 5.92 3.04 15.78
CA LEU A 77 4.94 3.64 14.86
C LEU A 77 4.82 5.15 15.11
N HIS A 78 4.78 5.59 16.36
CA HIS A 78 4.73 7.01 16.70
C HIS A 78 5.93 7.79 16.15
N GLU A 79 7.14 7.21 16.19
CA GLU A 79 8.36 7.84 15.64
C GLU A 79 8.35 8.03 14.12
N GLY A 80 7.57 7.28 13.37
CA GLY A 80 7.78 7.25 11.93
C GLY A 80 6.60 6.82 11.06
N LEU A 81 5.38 6.84 11.57
CA LEU A 81 4.22 6.55 10.75
C LEU A 81 3.68 7.82 10.09
N HIS A 82 4.06 8.03 8.84
CA HIS A 82 3.44 9.04 7.97
C HIS A 82 3.41 8.57 6.52
N GLY A 83 2.47 9.08 5.73
CA GLY A 83 2.13 8.55 4.40
C GLY A 83 3.25 8.60 3.35
N ASN A 84 4.31 9.38 3.59
CA ASN A 84 5.45 9.47 2.67
C ASN A 84 6.80 9.27 3.37
N LEU A 85 6.87 8.37 4.34
CA LEU A 85 8.13 8.04 5.02
C LEU A 85 9.19 7.59 4.02
N GLY A 86 10.35 8.24 4.02
CA GLY A 86 11.44 7.88 3.11
C GLY A 86 11.08 8.02 1.63
N ASN A 87 10.08 8.82 1.30
CA ASN A 87 9.60 9.06 -0.07
C ASN A 87 8.96 7.83 -0.74
N ILE A 88 8.32 6.95 0.05
CA ILE A 88 7.63 5.74 -0.48
C ILE A 88 6.42 6.04 -1.36
N ALA A 89 5.83 7.23 -1.22
CA ALA A 89 4.72 7.70 -2.05
C ALA A 89 5.20 8.47 -3.31
N ASN A 90 6.44 8.30 -3.74
CA ASN A 90 6.94 8.91 -4.96
C ASN A 90 6.22 8.31 -6.19
N PRO A 91 5.51 9.12 -7.00
CA PRO A 91 4.76 8.61 -8.15
C PRO A 91 5.60 7.82 -9.16
N VAL A 92 6.90 8.09 -9.25
CA VAL A 92 7.82 7.34 -10.12
C VAL A 92 7.82 5.83 -9.79
N LEU A 93 7.60 5.46 -8.52
CA LEU A 93 7.55 4.07 -8.10
C LEU A 93 6.31 3.32 -8.61
N GLU A 94 5.22 4.03 -8.89
CA GLU A 94 3.96 3.46 -9.38
C GLU A 94 3.99 3.21 -10.90
N HIS A 95 4.87 3.89 -11.63
CA HIS A 95 4.96 3.79 -13.09
C HIS A 95 5.95 2.73 -13.59
N GLN A 96 6.66 2.05 -12.69
CA GLN A 96 7.69 1.07 -13.05
C GLN A 96 7.14 -0.35 -13.26
N SER A 97 5.92 -0.61 -12.80
CA SER A 97 5.24 -1.90 -12.93
C SER A 97 3.75 -1.70 -13.16
N LYS A 98 3.07 -2.69 -13.70
CA LYS A 98 1.61 -2.67 -13.89
C LYS A 98 0.88 -3.07 -12.60
N LEU A 99 1.52 -3.88 -11.73
CA LEU A 99 0.96 -4.31 -10.45
C LEU A 99 1.92 -4.00 -9.29
N GLY A 100 1.44 -3.20 -8.35
CA GLY A 100 2.16 -2.92 -7.12
C GLY A 100 3.42 -2.09 -7.33
N THR A 101 4.35 -2.18 -6.39
CA THR A 101 5.60 -1.43 -6.36
C THR A 101 6.71 -2.28 -5.73
N LYS A 102 7.76 -1.66 -5.19
CA LYS A 102 8.86 -2.35 -4.50
C LYS A 102 8.35 -3.29 -3.40
N THR A 103 8.81 -4.54 -3.42
CA THR A 103 8.47 -5.56 -2.40
C THR A 103 8.75 -5.07 -0.99
N LEU A 104 9.83 -4.31 -0.80
CA LEU A 104 10.16 -3.73 0.51
C LEU A 104 9.11 -2.71 0.99
N ILE A 105 8.51 -1.93 0.09
CA ILE A 105 7.43 -0.99 0.43
C ILE A 105 6.17 -1.76 0.81
N GLN A 106 5.84 -2.80 0.06
CA GLN A 106 4.69 -3.68 0.37
C GLN A 106 4.87 -4.36 1.73
N ASP A 107 6.06 -4.93 2.00
CA ASP A 107 6.40 -5.52 3.30
C ASP A 107 6.28 -4.48 4.43
N PHE A 108 6.74 -3.24 4.21
CA PHE A 108 6.58 -2.17 5.20
C PHE A 108 5.11 -1.91 5.53
N ILE A 109 4.25 -1.78 4.52
CA ILE A 109 2.81 -1.56 4.71
C ILE A 109 2.18 -2.73 5.47
N GLU A 110 2.48 -3.97 5.08
CA GLU A 110 1.98 -5.17 5.76
C GLU A 110 2.43 -5.23 7.23
N GLN A 111 3.70 -4.88 7.51
CA GLN A 111 4.19 -4.86 8.88
C GLN A 111 3.51 -3.77 9.72
N VAL A 112 3.27 -2.60 9.14
CA VAL A 112 2.55 -1.51 9.80
C VAL A 112 1.11 -1.92 10.12
N VAL A 113 0.38 -2.44 9.14
CA VAL A 113 -1.01 -2.92 9.33
C VAL A 113 -1.05 -3.99 10.42
N GLY A 114 -0.20 -5.02 10.32
CA GLY A 114 -0.19 -6.08 11.32
C GLY A 114 0.28 -5.61 12.71
N ALA A 115 1.07 -4.54 12.82
CA ALA A 115 1.39 -3.93 14.11
C ALA A 115 0.20 -3.16 14.70
N LEU A 116 -0.54 -2.42 13.88
CA LEU A 116 -1.77 -1.75 14.29
C LEU A 116 -2.83 -2.75 14.76
N ASP A 117 -3.00 -3.87 14.05
CA ASP A 117 -3.91 -4.95 14.45
C ASP A 117 -3.52 -5.55 15.81
N GLN A 118 -2.21 -5.78 16.07
CA GLN A 118 -1.73 -6.27 17.36
C GLN A 118 -1.97 -5.27 18.48
N ILE A 119 -1.72 -3.97 18.26
CA ILE A 119 -2.01 -2.91 19.24
C ILE A 119 -3.52 -2.84 19.51
N TYR A 120 -4.34 -2.93 18.48
CA TYR A 120 -5.80 -2.92 18.61
C TYR A 120 -6.29 -4.10 19.46
N ALA A 121 -5.77 -5.30 19.21
CA ALA A 121 -6.14 -6.54 19.89
C ALA A 121 -5.57 -6.69 21.31
N ALA A 122 -4.57 -5.86 21.69
CA ALA A 122 -3.94 -5.90 23.00
C ALA A 122 -4.98 -5.68 24.13
N ASP A 123 -4.85 -6.38 25.23
CA ASP A 123 -5.76 -6.23 26.35
C ASP A 123 -5.42 -5.01 27.25
N GLU A 124 -6.33 -4.65 28.18
CA GLU A 124 -6.15 -3.50 29.07
C GLU A 124 -5.01 -3.69 30.09
N LYS A 125 -4.46 -4.90 30.25
CA LYS A 125 -3.32 -5.17 31.10
C LYS A 125 -2.00 -4.83 30.40
N GLU A 126 -2.00 -4.86 29.06
CA GLU A 126 -0.85 -4.55 28.24
C GLU A 126 -0.78 -3.06 27.93
N VAL A 127 -1.93 -2.44 27.58
CA VAL A 127 -2.05 -1.02 27.27
C VAL A 127 -3.41 -0.50 27.73
N ASP A 128 -3.43 0.59 28.51
CA ASP A 128 -4.65 1.27 28.93
C ASP A 128 -5.52 1.72 27.74
N PHE A 129 -6.84 1.67 27.93
CA PHE A 129 -7.80 2.05 26.87
C PHE A 129 -7.58 3.49 26.35
N TYR A 130 -7.35 4.46 27.25
CA TYR A 130 -7.15 5.85 26.85
C TYR A 130 -5.82 6.08 26.14
N GLU A 131 -4.78 5.36 26.55
CA GLU A 131 -3.48 5.38 25.89
C GLU A 131 -3.59 4.81 24.46
N LYS A 132 -4.30 3.70 24.29
CA LYS A 132 -4.59 3.11 22.99
C LYS A 132 -5.41 4.06 22.11
N LEU A 133 -6.42 4.70 22.66
CA LEU A 133 -7.26 5.67 21.93
C LEU A 133 -6.44 6.87 21.46
N SER A 134 -5.60 7.45 22.33
CA SER A 134 -4.71 8.56 21.99
C SER A 134 -3.73 8.18 20.89
N PHE A 135 -3.14 6.99 20.98
CA PHE A 135 -2.22 6.46 19.97
C PHE A 135 -2.88 6.38 18.58
N PHE A 136 -4.11 5.84 18.47
CA PHE A 136 -4.80 5.74 17.21
C PHE A 136 -5.23 7.10 16.66
N ASP A 137 -5.63 8.04 17.50
CA ASP A 137 -5.97 9.41 17.06
C ASP A 137 -4.74 10.14 16.53
N GLU A 138 -3.61 10.07 17.22
CA GLU A 138 -2.34 10.64 16.77
C GLU A 138 -1.81 9.99 15.49
N THR A 139 -1.93 8.65 15.39
CA THR A 139 -1.55 7.89 14.21
C THR A 139 -2.40 8.28 12.99
N ALA A 140 -3.72 8.41 13.16
CA ALA A 140 -4.62 8.85 12.10
C ALA A 140 -4.31 10.29 11.64
N HIS A 141 -3.91 11.16 12.56
CA HIS A 141 -3.45 12.51 12.23
C HIS A 141 -2.14 12.51 11.44
N ALA A 142 -1.16 11.72 11.88
CA ALA A 142 0.18 11.68 11.27
C ALA A 142 0.15 11.02 9.87
N PHE A 143 -0.64 9.97 9.69
CA PHE A 143 -0.77 9.27 8.41
C PHE A 143 -1.61 10.06 7.39
N GLY A 144 -2.58 10.85 7.86
CA GLY A 144 -3.57 11.57 7.07
C GLY A 144 -4.85 10.77 6.86
N ARG A 145 -5.83 11.41 6.23
CA ARG A 145 -7.13 10.82 5.92
C ARG A 145 -7.35 10.82 4.41
N SER A 146 -7.92 9.74 3.90
CA SER A 146 -8.38 9.71 2.51
C SER A 146 -9.63 10.59 2.37
N CYS A 147 -9.68 11.38 1.30
CA CYS A 147 -10.83 12.21 0.97
C CYS A 147 -11.30 11.90 -0.45
N LEU A 148 -12.54 11.45 -0.58
CA LEU A 148 -13.18 11.29 -1.88
C LEU A 148 -13.71 12.63 -2.36
N MET A 149 -13.08 13.21 -3.38
CA MET A 149 -13.53 14.44 -4.00
C MET A 149 -14.35 14.13 -5.26
N LEU A 150 -15.64 14.49 -5.22
CA LEU A 150 -16.55 14.31 -6.34
C LEU A 150 -16.73 15.67 -7.06
N SER A 151 -16.43 15.70 -8.37
CA SER A 151 -16.62 16.90 -9.17
C SER A 151 -18.11 17.18 -9.42
N GLY A 152 -18.48 18.46 -9.55
CA GLY A 152 -19.82 18.85 -9.97
C GLY A 152 -20.05 18.55 -11.46
N GLY A 153 -21.29 18.25 -11.82
CA GLY A 153 -21.66 18.06 -13.23
C GLY A 153 -22.97 17.30 -13.38
N ALA A 154 -24.02 17.94 -13.80
CA ALA A 154 -25.39 17.47 -13.95
C ALA A 154 -25.56 15.94 -14.16
N GLY A 155 -25.31 15.40 -15.36
CA GLY A 155 -25.43 13.98 -15.68
C GLY A 155 -24.34 13.10 -15.05
N LEU A 156 -23.19 13.64 -14.69
CA LEU A 156 -22.09 12.91 -14.04
C LEU A 156 -22.39 12.53 -12.59
N GLY A 157 -23.40 13.15 -11.96
CA GLY A 157 -23.85 12.82 -10.62
C GLY A 157 -24.25 11.34 -10.49
N PHE A 158 -24.86 10.75 -11.50
CA PHE A 158 -25.21 9.33 -11.50
C PHE A 158 -23.97 8.41 -11.53
N PHE A 159 -22.92 8.82 -12.22
CA PHE A 159 -21.63 8.11 -12.20
C PHE A 159 -21.03 8.11 -10.78
N HIS A 160 -21.06 9.25 -10.10
CA HIS A 160 -20.59 9.37 -8.71
C HIS A 160 -21.37 8.49 -7.74
N CYS A 161 -22.69 8.33 -7.93
CA CYS A 161 -23.49 7.40 -7.14
C CYS A 161 -23.01 5.95 -7.28
N GLY A 162 -22.61 5.55 -8.51
CA GLY A 162 -22.02 4.23 -8.77
C GLY A 162 -20.68 4.03 -8.06
N VAL A 163 -19.82 5.05 -8.06
CA VAL A 163 -18.54 5.04 -7.35
C VAL A 163 -18.74 4.90 -5.85
N VAL A 164 -19.59 5.77 -5.25
CA VAL A 164 -19.91 5.73 -3.81
C VAL A 164 -20.48 4.36 -3.42
N LYS A 165 -21.45 3.84 -4.18
CA LYS A 165 -22.01 2.52 -3.96
C LYS A 165 -20.94 1.43 -3.99
N SER A 166 -20.07 1.42 -4.99
CA SER A 166 -19.00 0.43 -5.14
C SER A 166 -18.00 0.46 -3.98
N LEU A 167 -17.70 1.63 -3.44
CA LEU A 167 -16.82 1.78 -2.26
C LEU A 167 -17.54 1.31 -0.99
N SER A 168 -18.81 1.68 -0.82
CA SER A 168 -19.63 1.23 0.31
C SER A 168 -19.82 -0.28 0.34
N ASP A 169 -20.08 -0.91 -0.82
CA ASP A 169 -20.23 -2.38 -0.93
C ASP A 169 -18.94 -3.15 -0.57
N ARG A 170 -17.81 -2.44 -0.41
CA ARG A 170 -16.49 -2.99 -0.05
C ARG A 170 -15.97 -2.51 1.31
N ASP A 171 -16.82 -1.87 2.11
CA ASP A 171 -16.45 -1.28 3.42
C ASP A 171 -15.23 -0.32 3.33
N LEU A 172 -15.17 0.47 2.24
CA LEU A 172 -14.12 1.47 2.00
C LEU A 172 -14.60 2.92 2.25
N LEU A 173 -15.82 3.11 2.75
CA LEU A 173 -16.42 4.38 3.16
C LEU A 173 -16.84 4.34 4.61
#